data_9a12c72feacab69c6eda813f22dbb1be
#
_entry.id   9a12c72feacab69c6eda813f22dbb1be
#
_cell.length_a   1.000
_cell.length_b   1.000
_cell.length_c   1.000
_cell.angle_alpha   90.00
_cell.angle_beta   90.00
_cell.angle_gamma   90.00
#
_symmetry.space_group_name_H-M   'P 1'
#
loop_
_entity.id
_entity.type
_entity.pdbx_description
1 polymer ?
#
loop_
_entity_poly.entity_id
_entity_poly.type
_entity_poly.pdbx_seq_one_letter_code
_entity_poly.pdbx_strand_id
1 'polypeptide(L)'
;VRMLVDLGLISGYTDGSFRPAAPVTREEIAKVIARLCTDDPQAENLTAFADTAGSWGNLYVCFCAERGVITGDGQGAFRPKDAVTARELAKMLLVVLGEDGTRYTGSGWGERVDADALRLGIYDGFGGKLDSAVSRDDACLLIYNAMQCPAVVNEKATGMMRYALDDLMNPKTYMETRFGLVRYTGVLEANECADLTTAGGKLAVGMSKLAGHKEFAVSSDLSLLGRTVDIYMLNG
;
A
#
# COMPACT_ATOMS: atom_id res chain seq x y z
N VAL A 1 -2.11 1.29 9.51
CA VAL A 1 -2.27 -0.16 9.81
C VAL A 1 -3.70 -0.62 9.59
N ARG A 2 -4.72 -0.03 10.29
CA ARG A 2 -6.11 -0.53 10.26
C ARG A 2 -6.66 -0.71 8.84
N MET A 3 -6.53 0.28 7.97
CA MET A 3 -6.98 0.20 6.58
C MET A 3 -6.38 -1.00 5.83
N LEU A 4 -5.07 -1.28 5.99
CA LEU A 4 -4.43 -2.42 5.35
C LEU A 4 -4.95 -3.77 5.88
N VAL A 5 -5.37 -3.81 7.15
CA VAL A 5 -6.01 -4.98 7.76
C VAL A 5 -7.42 -5.16 7.18
N ASP A 6 -8.21 -4.08 7.10
CA ASP A 6 -9.58 -4.09 6.58
C ASP A 6 -9.60 -4.51 5.09
N LEU A 7 -8.57 -4.15 4.32
CA LEU A 7 -8.35 -4.58 2.93
C LEU A 7 -7.76 -5.99 2.80
N GLY A 8 -7.48 -6.69 3.91
CA GLY A 8 -6.91 -8.04 3.90
C GLY A 8 -5.47 -8.13 3.43
N LEU A 9 -4.75 -6.99 3.36
CA LEU A 9 -3.36 -6.94 2.91
C LEU A 9 -2.38 -7.42 3.97
N ILE A 10 -2.63 -7.09 5.22
CA ILE A 10 -1.79 -7.48 6.36
C ILE A 10 -2.67 -8.00 7.51
N SER A 11 -2.14 -8.91 8.30
CA SER A 11 -2.82 -9.42 9.48
C SER A 11 -1.87 -9.44 10.69
N GLY A 12 -2.43 -9.54 11.89
CA GLY A 12 -1.67 -9.86 13.09
C GLY A 12 -1.15 -11.29 13.07
N TYR A 13 -0.34 -11.62 14.05
CA TYR A 13 0.14 -12.98 14.31
C TYR A 13 -0.97 -13.85 14.95
N THR A 14 -0.77 -15.15 14.96
CA THR A 14 -1.73 -16.12 15.50
C THR A 14 -1.99 -15.94 17.02
N ASP A 15 -1.09 -15.26 17.72
CA ASP A 15 -1.25 -14.89 19.14
C ASP A 15 -2.08 -13.61 19.36
N GLY A 16 -2.63 -13.03 18.27
CA GLY A 16 -3.41 -11.79 18.28
C GLY A 16 -2.58 -10.50 18.32
N SER A 17 -1.24 -10.59 18.41
CA SER A 17 -0.37 -9.42 18.41
C SER A 17 -0.11 -8.90 17.01
N PHE A 18 0.19 -7.59 16.86
CA PHE A 18 0.63 -7.01 15.59
C PHE A 18 2.15 -6.85 15.51
N ARG A 19 2.82 -6.61 16.63
CA ARG A 19 4.26 -6.40 16.77
C ARG A 19 4.78 -5.29 15.84
N PRO A 20 4.36 -4.04 16.02
CA PRO A 20 4.64 -2.93 15.08
C PRO A 20 6.14 -2.67 14.88
N ALA A 21 6.96 -2.84 15.90
CA ALA A 21 8.41 -2.62 15.84
C ALA A 21 9.22 -3.83 15.32
N ALA A 22 8.58 -4.99 15.07
CA ALA A 22 9.29 -6.15 14.54
C ALA A 22 9.70 -5.91 13.07
N PRO A 23 10.89 -6.36 12.64
CA PRO A 23 11.26 -6.32 11.24
C PRO A 23 10.34 -7.24 10.42
N VAL A 24 10.09 -6.85 9.15
CA VAL A 24 9.30 -7.65 8.21
C VAL A 24 10.22 -8.49 7.34
N THR A 25 9.91 -9.77 7.18
CA THR A 25 10.68 -10.65 6.30
C THR A 25 10.31 -10.48 4.83
N ARG A 26 11.21 -10.87 3.94
CA ARG A 26 11.02 -10.79 2.49
C ARG A 26 9.82 -11.62 2.02
N GLU A 27 9.56 -12.79 2.61
CA GLU A 27 8.37 -13.60 2.27
C GLU A 27 7.06 -13.01 2.79
N GLU A 28 7.08 -12.34 3.95
CA GLU A 28 5.89 -11.62 4.46
C GLU A 28 5.53 -10.46 3.53
N ILE A 29 6.53 -9.70 3.08
CA ILE A 29 6.31 -8.62 2.10
C ILE A 29 5.86 -9.18 0.75
N ALA A 30 6.42 -10.29 0.27
CA ALA A 30 5.98 -10.91 -0.97
C ALA A 30 4.47 -11.24 -0.94
N LYS A 31 3.96 -11.74 0.20
CA LYS A 31 2.52 -11.97 0.39
C LYS A 31 1.72 -10.67 0.31
N VAL A 32 2.17 -9.62 0.98
CA VAL A 32 1.48 -8.31 0.97
C VAL A 32 1.45 -7.73 -0.45
N ILE A 33 2.57 -7.75 -1.14
CA ILE A 33 2.69 -7.28 -2.53
C ILE A 33 1.79 -8.08 -3.48
N ALA A 34 1.78 -9.41 -3.37
CA ALA A 34 0.91 -10.25 -4.19
C ALA A 34 -0.58 -9.92 -3.96
N ARG A 35 -0.98 -9.73 -2.70
CA ARG A 35 -2.34 -9.31 -2.33
C ARG A 35 -2.67 -7.88 -2.78
N LEU A 36 -1.68 -7.01 -2.80
CA LEU A 36 -1.83 -5.67 -3.35
C LEU A 36 -2.14 -5.72 -4.86
N CYS A 37 -1.57 -6.67 -5.59
CA CYS A 37 -1.80 -6.84 -7.03
C CYS A 37 -3.14 -7.53 -7.36
N THR A 38 -3.54 -8.54 -6.58
CA THR A 38 -4.75 -9.36 -6.85
C THR A 38 -5.28 -10.03 -5.59
N ASP A 39 -6.58 -10.36 -5.58
CA ASP A 39 -7.21 -11.08 -4.47
C ASP A 39 -6.86 -12.59 -4.49
N ASP A 40 -6.53 -13.13 -5.66
CA ASP A 40 -6.17 -14.54 -5.84
C ASP A 40 -4.83 -14.68 -6.59
N PRO A 41 -3.70 -14.59 -5.87
CA PRO A 41 -2.38 -14.75 -6.46
C PRO A 41 -2.17 -16.18 -6.97
N GLN A 42 -1.87 -16.32 -8.27
CA GLN A 42 -1.50 -17.57 -8.92
C GLN A 42 -0.13 -17.40 -9.58
N ALA A 43 0.71 -18.44 -9.54
CA ALA A 43 2.01 -18.49 -10.21
C ALA A 43 2.09 -19.74 -11.11
N GLU A 44 2.59 -19.56 -12.32
CA GLU A 44 2.76 -20.67 -13.28
C GLU A 44 3.96 -21.53 -12.92
N ASN A 45 5.02 -20.91 -12.38
CA ASN A 45 6.26 -21.59 -11.98
C ASN A 45 6.55 -21.40 -10.49
N LEU A 46 6.44 -22.47 -9.71
CA LEU A 46 6.73 -22.47 -8.27
C LEU A 46 8.21 -22.76 -7.93
N THR A 47 9.10 -22.70 -8.91
CA THR A 47 10.53 -23.02 -8.73
C THR A 47 11.45 -21.85 -9.07
N ALA A 48 10.94 -20.60 -8.97
CA ALA A 48 11.71 -19.41 -9.28
C ALA A 48 13.01 -19.29 -8.43
N PHE A 49 12.96 -19.75 -7.18
CA PHE A 49 14.10 -19.75 -6.25
C PHE A 49 14.15 -21.06 -5.47
N ALA A 50 15.32 -21.70 -5.45
CA ALA A 50 15.49 -23.01 -4.79
C ALA A 50 15.27 -22.93 -3.27
N ASP A 51 15.63 -21.82 -2.65
CA ASP A 51 15.54 -21.60 -1.19
C ASP A 51 14.12 -21.26 -0.69
N THR A 52 13.16 -21.14 -1.60
CA THR A 52 11.74 -20.91 -1.24
C THR A 52 10.87 -22.17 -1.30
N ALA A 53 11.37 -23.27 -1.85
CA ALA A 53 10.58 -24.48 -2.15
C ALA A 53 9.81 -25.06 -0.95
N GLY A 54 10.31 -24.90 0.28
CA GLY A 54 9.63 -25.34 1.51
C GLY A 54 9.00 -24.20 2.30
N SER A 55 8.99 -22.99 1.76
CA SER A 55 8.42 -21.84 2.45
C SER A 55 6.91 -21.71 2.20
N TRP A 56 6.17 -21.33 3.24
CA TRP A 56 4.76 -20.96 3.12
C TRP A 56 4.54 -19.79 2.13
N GLY A 57 5.56 -18.92 1.98
CA GLY A 57 5.53 -17.76 1.09
C GLY A 57 5.85 -18.06 -0.37
N ASN A 58 6.24 -19.32 -0.72
CA ASN A 58 6.73 -19.66 -2.05
C ASN A 58 5.80 -19.20 -3.19
N LEU A 59 4.49 -19.46 -3.08
CA LEU A 59 3.50 -19.01 -4.06
C LEU A 59 3.58 -17.50 -4.32
N TYR A 60 3.62 -16.71 -3.26
CA TYR A 60 3.66 -15.24 -3.36
C TYR A 60 4.97 -14.73 -3.93
N VAL A 61 6.08 -15.35 -3.56
CA VAL A 61 7.41 -15.03 -4.10
C VAL A 61 7.45 -15.31 -5.60
N CYS A 62 7.00 -16.49 -6.03
CA CYS A 62 6.96 -16.86 -7.44
C CYS A 62 6.01 -15.96 -8.24
N PHE A 63 4.81 -15.66 -7.72
CA PHE A 63 3.88 -14.70 -8.30
C PHE A 63 4.52 -13.33 -8.55
N CYS A 64 5.24 -12.80 -7.57
CA CYS A 64 5.90 -11.50 -7.68
C CYS A 64 7.13 -11.57 -8.61
N ALA A 65 7.85 -12.69 -8.65
CA ALA A 65 8.99 -12.89 -9.54
C ALA A 65 8.57 -12.93 -11.02
N GLU A 66 7.50 -13.65 -11.35
CA GLU A 66 6.95 -13.72 -12.71
C GLU A 66 6.55 -12.34 -13.26
N ARG A 67 6.20 -11.41 -12.37
CA ARG A 67 5.82 -10.02 -12.71
C ARG A 67 6.98 -9.03 -12.61
N GLY A 68 8.19 -9.52 -12.34
CA GLY A 68 9.36 -8.66 -12.20
C GLY A 68 9.36 -7.73 -10.97
N VAL A 69 8.40 -7.91 -10.05
CA VAL A 69 8.32 -7.10 -8.81
C VAL A 69 9.42 -7.47 -7.84
N ILE A 70 9.70 -8.77 -7.74
CA ILE A 70 10.74 -9.33 -6.89
C ILE A 70 11.87 -9.90 -7.76
N THR A 71 13.10 -9.60 -7.36
CA THR A 71 14.30 -10.23 -7.90
C THR A 71 15.06 -10.90 -6.75
N GLY A 72 15.76 -12.00 -7.04
CA GLY A 72 16.66 -12.63 -6.08
C GLY A 72 17.91 -11.77 -5.82
N ASP A 73 18.88 -12.36 -5.12
CA ASP A 73 20.14 -11.72 -4.76
C ASP A 73 21.17 -11.67 -5.92
N GLY A 74 20.77 -12.07 -7.12
CA GLY A 74 21.65 -12.19 -8.30
C GLY A 74 22.46 -13.49 -8.36
N GLN A 75 22.35 -14.35 -7.34
CA GLN A 75 22.99 -15.67 -7.27
C GLN A 75 21.97 -16.82 -7.27
N GLY A 76 20.70 -16.52 -7.49
CA GLY A 76 19.61 -17.50 -7.59
C GLY A 76 18.87 -17.76 -6.28
N ALA A 77 19.17 -17.06 -5.19
CA ALA A 77 18.46 -17.15 -3.93
C ALA A 77 17.54 -15.95 -3.70
N PHE A 78 16.41 -16.18 -3.02
CA PHE A 78 15.50 -15.13 -2.58
C PHE A 78 15.73 -14.68 -1.14
N ARG A 79 16.19 -15.58 -0.28
CA ARG A 79 16.39 -15.38 1.17
C ARG A 79 15.09 -15.00 1.87
N PRO A 80 14.07 -15.87 1.90
CA PRO A 80 12.71 -15.54 2.35
C PRO A 80 12.62 -15.07 3.80
N LYS A 81 13.53 -15.50 4.67
CA LYS A 81 13.55 -15.18 6.10
C LYS A 81 14.34 -13.93 6.46
N ASP A 82 15.11 -13.39 5.52
CA ASP A 82 15.84 -12.15 5.75
C ASP A 82 14.87 -10.97 5.86
N ALA A 83 15.23 -9.98 6.67
CA ALA A 83 14.45 -8.75 6.76
C ALA A 83 14.58 -7.93 5.46
N VAL A 84 13.49 -7.33 5.03
CA VAL A 84 13.47 -6.41 3.88
C VAL A 84 13.91 -5.01 4.34
N THR A 85 14.67 -4.31 3.51
CA THR A 85 14.99 -2.90 3.74
C THR A 85 13.89 -1.99 3.20
N ALA A 86 13.83 -0.73 3.71
CA ALA A 86 12.87 0.24 3.21
C ALA A 86 13.04 0.52 1.70
N ARG A 87 14.30 0.58 1.22
CA ARG A 87 14.60 0.75 -0.21
C ARG A 87 14.15 -0.44 -1.05
N GLU A 88 14.37 -1.69 -0.58
CA GLU A 88 13.89 -2.87 -1.29
C GLU A 88 12.36 -2.90 -1.36
N LEU A 89 11.67 -2.53 -0.27
CA LEU A 89 10.21 -2.42 -0.27
C LEU A 89 9.74 -1.33 -1.24
N ALA A 90 10.38 -0.16 -1.23
CA ALA A 90 10.05 0.93 -2.17
C ALA A 90 10.22 0.50 -3.63
N LYS A 91 11.30 -0.24 -3.96
CA LYS A 91 11.47 -0.83 -5.30
C LYS A 91 10.29 -1.70 -5.70
N MET A 92 9.85 -2.60 -4.82
CA MET A 92 8.70 -3.47 -5.08
C MET A 92 7.43 -2.65 -5.33
N LEU A 93 7.18 -1.64 -4.50
CA LEU A 93 6.02 -0.76 -4.62
C LEU A 93 6.03 0.05 -5.92
N LEU A 94 7.18 0.58 -6.34
CA LEU A 94 7.32 1.30 -7.61
C LEU A 94 6.92 0.42 -8.81
N VAL A 95 7.37 -0.85 -8.82
CA VAL A 95 7.00 -1.79 -9.89
C VAL A 95 5.51 -2.12 -9.85
N VAL A 96 4.91 -2.27 -8.66
CA VAL A 96 3.45 -2.43 -8.51
C VAL A 96 2.68 -1.24 -9.07
N LEU A 97 3.21 -0.02 -8.89
CA LEU A 97 2.62 1.20 -9.42
C LEU A 97 2.78 1.36 -10.95
N GLY A 98 3.53 0.46 -11.60
CA GLY A 98 3.71 0.44 -13.06
C GLY A 98 5.03 1.02 -13.55
N GLU A 99 5.97 1.35 -12.66
CA GLU A 99 7.33 1.72 -13.06
C GLU A 99 8.07 0.51 -13.63
N ASP A 100 8.92 0.73 -14.64
CA ASP A 100 9.72 -0.32 -15.26
C ASP A 100 10.79 -0.85 -14.28
N GLY A 101 10.61 -2.07 -13.78
CA GLY A 101 11.51 -2.72 -12.84
C GLY A 101 12.96 -2.87 -13.35
N THR A 102 13.18 -2.85 -14.68
CA THR A 102 14.52 -2.94 -15.26
C THR A 102 15.37 -1.69 -14.97
N ARG A 103 14.74 -0.55 -14.73
CA ARG A 103 15.41 0.69 -14.29
C ARG A 103 16.09 0.53 -12.93
N TYR A 104 15.62 -0.39 -12.10
CA TYR A 104 16.09 -0.59 -10.72
C TYR A 104 17.02 -1.80 -10.62
N THR A 105 17.92 -1.95 -11.58
CA THR A 105 18.93 -3.02 -11.65
C THR A 105 20.34 -2.46 -11.88
N GLY A 106 21.37 -3.26 -11.62
CA GLY A 106 22.77 -2.86 -11.84
C GLY A 106 23.27 -1.75 -10.89
N SER A 107 24.39 -1.11 -11.24
CA SER A 107 24.97 -0.04 -10.43
C SER A 107 24.02 1.16 -10.32
N GLY A 108 23.94 1.78 -9.14
CA GLY A 108 23.09 2.95 -8.89
C GLY A 108 21.59 2.66 -8.87
N TRP A 109 21.17 1.39 -8.71
CA TRP A 109 19.74 1.05 -8.63
C TRP A 109 19.05 1.71 -7.44
N GLY A 110 19.76 1.79 -6.31
CA GLY A 110 19.22 2.36 -5.07
C GLY A 110 18.90 3.84 -5.21
N GLU A 111 19.79 4.63 -5.82
CA GLU A 111 19.59 6.06 -6.04
C GLU A 111 18.39 6.31 -6.97
N ARG A 112 18.17 5.45 -7.97
CA ARG A 112 17.00 5.56 -8.86
C ARG A 112 15.71 5.22 -8.13
N VAL A 113 15.70 4.19 -7.29
CA VAL A 113 14.57 3.87 -6.41
C VAL A 113 14.26 5.03 -5.48
N ASP A 114 15.28 5.57 -4.81
CA ASP A 114 15.11 6.66 -3.85
C ASP A 114 14.55 7.92 -4.52
N ALA A 115 15.05 8.27 -5.72
CA ALA A 115 14.57 9.42 -6.47
C ALA A 115 13.08 9.29 -6.86
N ASP A 116 12.68 8.12 -7.38
CA ASP A 116 11.30 7.89 -7.80
C ASP A 116 10.36 7.73 -6.59
N ALA A 117 10.81 7.08 -5.52
CA ALA A 117 10.01 6.92 -4.29
C ALA A 117 9.79 8.26 -3.57
N LEU A 118 10.79 9.14 -3.54
CA LEU A 118 10.65 10.50 -3.02
C LEU A 118 9.70 11.33 -3.89
N ARG A 119 9.85 11.28 -5.20
CA ARG A 119 8.97 11.99 -6.16
C ARG A 119 7.50 11.61 -6.00
N LEU A 120 7.21 10.34 -5.70
CA LEU A 120 5.86 9.81 -5.53
C LEU A 120 5.34 9.91 -4.08
N GLY A 121 6.17 10.36 -3.13
CA GLY A 121 5.78 10.47 -1.72
C GLY A 121 5.73 9.13 -0.98
N ILE A 122 6.33 8.05 -1.52
CA ILE A 122 6.33 6.73 -0.86
C ILE A 122 7.03 6.80 0.51
N TYR A 123 8.05 7.65 0.65
CA TYR A 123 8.78 7.83 1.90
C TYR A 123 8.21 8.92 2.82
N ASP A 124 7.05 9.50 2.51
CA ASP A 124 6.47 10.56 3.32
C ASP A 124 6.17 10.07 4.75
N GLY A 125 6.70 10.80 5.73
CA GLY A 125 6.58 10.44 7.15
C GLY A 125 7.50 9.31 7.62
N PHE A 126 8.30 8.68 6.74
CA PHE A 126 9.27 7.66 7.12
C PHE A 126 10.54 8.33 7.69
N GLY A 127 10.87 8.00 8.96
CA GLY A 127 12.03 8.57 9.65
C GLY A 127 13.25 7.63 9.75
N GLY A 128 13.16 6.42 9.19
CA GLY A 128 14.22 5.41 9.27
C GLY A 128 15.30 5.57 8.20
N LYS A 129 16.29 4.68 8.26
CA LYS A 129 17.34 4.59 7.21
C LYS A 129 16.86 3.68 6.08
N LEU A 130 17.03 4.11 4.83
CA LEU A 130 16.54 3.38 3.65
C LEU A 130 17.17 1.99 3.47
N ASP A 131 18.42 1.81 3.92
CA ASP A 131 19.18 0.55 3.81
C ASP A 131 18.99 -0.39 5.03
N SER A 132 18.21 0.06 6.02
CA SER A 132 17.96 -0.75 7.23
C SER A 132 16.68 -1.54 7.09
N ALA A 133 16.60 -2.64 7.84
CA ALA A 133 15.39 -3.45 7.96
C ALA A 133 14.19 -2.56 8.35
N VAL A 134 13.11 -2.64 7.59
CA VAL A 134 11.88 -1.89 7.86
C VAL A 134 11.06 -2.61 8.93
N SER A 135 10.50 -1.83 9.85
CA SER A 135 9.54 -2.36 10.83
C SER A 135 8.18 -2.65 10.18
N ARG A 136 7.33 -3.45 10.82
CA ARG A 136 5.97 -3.72 10.33
C ARG A 136 5.12 -2.46 10.24
N ASP A 137 5.30 -1.53 11.18
CA ASP A 137 4.57 -0.25 11.17
C ASP A 137 5.04 0.65 10.02
N ASP A 138 6.36 0.79 9.86
CA ASP A 138 6.93 1.55 8.75
C ASP A 138 6.60 0.91 7.38
N ALA A 139 6.61 -0.42 7.29
CA ALA A 139 6.17 -1.09 6.06
C ALA A 139 4.70 -0.77 5.73
N CYS A 140 3.81 -0.74 6.73
CA CYS A 140 2.44 -0.29 6.53
C CYS A 140 2.36 1.16 6.05
N LEU A 141 3.21 2.05 6.57
CA LEU A 141 3.28 3.45 6.13
C LEU A 141 3.68 3.54 4.65
N LEU A 142 4.77 2.88 4.25
CA LEU A 142 5.25 2.91 2.87
C LEU A 142 4.21 2.33 1.89
N ILE A 143 3.56 1.22 2.26
CA ILE A 143 2.51 0.59 1.46
C ILE A 143 1.31 1.54 1.34
N TYR A 144 0.87 2.15 2.45
CA TYR A 144 -0.23 3.11 2.44
C TYR A 144 0.09 4.30 1.53
N ASN A 145 1.28 4.88 1.63
CA ASN A 145 1.71 5.98 0.79
C ASN A 145 1.71 5.60 -0.70
N ALA A 146 2.23 4.42 -1.04
CA ALA A 146 2.19 3.90 -2.41
C ALA A 146 0.76 3.75 -2.93
N MET A 147 -0.17 3.30 -2.08
CA MET A 147 -1.58 3.17 -2.47
C MET A 147 -2.26 4.53 -2.75
N GLN A 148 -1.72 5.64 -2.23
CA GLN A 148 -2.18 7.00 -2.54
C GLN A 148 -1.62 7.55 -3.84
N CYS A 149 -0.60 6.90 -4.43
CA CYS A 149 -0.05 7.34 -5.72
C CYS A 149 -1.07 7.16 -6.84
N PRO A 150 -0.99 7.99 -7.90
CA PRO A 150 -1.84 7.83 -9.08
C PRO A 150 -1.68 6.44 -9.70
N ALA A 151 -2.81 5.78 -9.99
CA ALA A 151 -2.81 4.49 -10.67
C ALA A 151 -2.45 4.65 -12.15
N VAL A 152 -1.52 3.82 -12.61
CA VAL A 152 -1.18 3.71 -14.03
C VAL A 152 -1.88 2.48 -14.62
N VAL A 153 -2.56 2.66 -15.73
CA VAL A 153 -3.24 1.60 -16.47
C VAL A 153 -2.69 1.49 -17.89
N ASN A 154 -2.58 0.25 -18.35
CA ASN A 154 -2.19 0.00 -19.75
C ASN A 154 -3.44 0.02 -20.63
N GLU A 155 -3.47 0.92 -21.60
CA GLU A 155 -4.54 0.98 -22.56
C GLU A 155 -4.35 -0.14 -23.60
N LYS A 156 -5.18 -1.18 -23.50
CA LYS A 156 -5.07 -2.40 -24.34
C LYS A 156 -5.05 -2.12 -25.85
N ALA A 157 -5.71 -1.04 -26.28
CA ALA A 157 -5.81 -0.68 -27.71
C ALA A 157 -4.51 -0.08 -28.29
N THR A 158 -3.76 0.66 -27.47
CA THR A 158 -2.57 1.40 -27.92
C THR A 158 -1.28 0.90 -27.28
N GLY A 159 -1.36 0.09 -26.21
CA GLY A 159 -0.22 -0.29 -25.38
C GLY A 159 0.37 0.87 -24.58
N MET A 160 -0.29 2.04 -24.57
CA MET A 160 0.20 3.20 -23.84
C MET A 160 -0.16 3.12 -22.36
N MET A 161 0.79 3.50 -21.53
CA MET A 161 0.58 3.69 -20.08
C MET A 161 -0.02 5.07 -19.84
N ARG A 162 -1.11 5.14 -19.09
CA ARG A 162 -1.74 6.41 -18.70
C ARG A 162 -2.31 6.33 -17.29
N TYR A 163 -2.55 7.48 -16.67
CA TYR A 163 -3.25 7.51 -15.39
C TYR A 163 -4.72 7.08 -15.55
N ALA A 164 -5.21 6.30 -14.57
CA ALA A 164 -6.63 6.10 -14.39
C ALA A 164 -7.27 7.42 -13.94
N LEU A 165 -8.35 7.83 -14.57
CA LEU A 165 -9.02 9.11 -14.30
C LEU A 165 -10.42 8.87 -13.74
N ASP A 166 -10.89 9.78 -12.88
CA ASP A 166 -12.28 9.88 -12.49
C ASP A 166 -13.13 10.63 -13.56
N ASP A 167 -14.44 10.78 -13.30
CA ASP A 167 -15.36 11.47 -14.21
C ASP A 167 -15.06 12.98 -14.36
N LEU A 168 -14.26 13.55 -13.45
CA LEU A 168 -13.79 14.93 -13.47
C LEU A 168 -12.38 15.08 -14.04
N MET A 169 -11.83 14.00 -14.64
CA MET A 169 -10.48 13.92 -15.21
C MET A 169 -9.35 14.06 -14.18
N ASN A 170 -9.59 13.83 -12.89
CA ASN A 170 -8.54 13.76 -11.88
C ASN A 170 -7.93 12.36 -11.84
N PRO A 171 -6.62 12.22 -11.59
CA PRO A 171 -6.00 10.92 -11.40
C PRO A 171 -6.60 10.18 -10.20
N LYS A 172 -7.07 8.95 -10.44
CA LYS A 172 -7.44 8.03 -9.36
C LYS A 172 -6.17 7.49 -8.69
N THR A 173 -6.23 7.28 -7.40
CA THR A 173 -5.16 6.59 -6.68
C THR A 173 -5.14 5.10 -7.01
N TYR A 174 -4.01 4.44 -6.72
CA TYR A 174 -3.92 2.98 -6.82
C TYR A 174 -4.98 2.31 -5.94
N MET A 175 -5.24 2.85 -4.74
CA MET A 175 -6.24 2.35 -3.82
C MET A 175 -7.66 2.39 -4.42
N GLU A 176 -8.05 3.52 -5.01
CA GLU A 176 -9.35 3.66 -5.67
C GLU A 176 -9.51 2.69 -6.86
N THR A 177 -8.47 2.54 -7.65
CA THR A 177 -8.51 1.69 -8.85
C THR A 177 -8.47 0.20 -8.50
N ARG A 178 -7.59 -0.21 -7.58
CA ARG A 178 -7.35 -1.63 -7.25
C ARG A 178 -8.48 -2.21 -6.39
N PHE A 179 -9.02 -1.42 -5.45
CA PHE A 179 -10.01 -1.91 -4.48
C PHE A 179 -11.42 -1.39 -4.75
N GLY A 180 -11.64 -0.63 -5.82
CA GLY A 180 -12.97 -0.09 -6.15
C GLY A 180 -13.49 0.88 -5.12
N LEU A 181 -12.62 1.58 -4.41
CA LEU A 181 -12.99 2.55 -3.39
C LEU A 181 -13.42 3.87 -4.02
N VAL A 182 -14.31 4.57 -3.32
CA VAL A 182 -14.63 5.97 -3.62
C VAL A 182 -14.05 6.84 -2.52
N ARG A 183 -13.26 7.83 -2.92
CA ARG A 183 -12.69 8.82 -2.02
C ARG A 183 -13.60 10.03 -1.88
N TYR A 184 -13.86 10.42 -0.65
CA TYR A 184 -14.55 11.67 -0.28
C TYR A 184 -13.59 12.54 0.50
N THR A 185 -13.26 13.71 -0.02
CA THR A 185 -12.35 14.67 0.60
C THR A 185 -13.12 15.86 1.12
N GLY A 186 -12.87 16.25 2.36
CA GLY A 186 -13.52 17.42 2.94
C GLY A 186 -13.07 17.72 4.37
N VAL A 187 -13.50 18.85 4.90
CA VAL A 187 -13.27 19.18 6.31
C VAL A 187 -14.18 18.29 7.17
N LEU A 188 -13.60 17.57 8.12
CA LEU A 188 -14.38 16.81 9.11
C LEU A 188 -15.09 17.80 10.04
N GLU A 189 -16.40 17.97 9.87
CA GLU A 189 -17.19 18.94 10.64
C GLU A 189 -17.89 18.34 11.85
N ALA A 190 -18.18 17.04 11.82
CA ALA A 190 -18.81 16.35 12.95
C ALA A 190 -18.41 14.88 13.06
N ASN A 191 -18.39 14.36 14.29
CA ASN A 191 -18.23 12.96 14.62
C ASN A 191 -19.00 12.56 15.88
N GLU A 192 -18.81 11.37 16.41
CA GLU A 192 -19.45 10.89 17.63
C GLU A 192 -19.07 11.67 18.90
N CYS A 193 -18.03 12.49 18.86
CA CYS A 193 -17.54 13.26 20.00
C CYS A 193 -18.08 14.72 19.98
N ALA A 194 -18.13 15.34 18.81
CA ALA A 194 -18.54 16.73 18.67
C ALA A 194 -19.00 17.08 17.23
N ASP A 195 -19.71 18.20 17.11
CA ASP A 195 -20.18 18.82 15.87
C ASP A 195 -19.75 20.29 15.86
N LEU A 196 -18.93 20.70 14.90
CA LEU A 196 -18.44 22.07 14.77
C LEU A 196 -19.53 23.04 14.24
N THR A 197 -20.61 22.52 13.66
CA THR A 197 -21.72 23.31 13.08
C THR A 197 -22.85 23.52 14.05
N THR A 198 -22.93 22.68 15.10
CA THR A 198 -24.02 22.73 16.09
C THR A 198 -23.44 22.69 17.51
N ALA A 199 -23.61 23.76 18.28
CA ALA A 199 -23.11 23.86 19.66
C ALA A 199 -23.67 22.73 20.53
N GLY A 200 -22.76 21.93 21.11
CA GLY A 200 -23.08 20.73 21.91
C GLY A 200 -23.65 19.57 21.12
N GLY A 201 -23.68 19.66 19.80
CA GLY A 201 -24.06 18.56 18.91
C GLY A 201 -22.99 17.48 18.81
N LYS A 202 -23.40 16.27 18.39
CA LYS A 202 -22.56 15.15 18.00
C LYS A 202 -23.37 14.17 17.19
N LEU A 203 -22.67 13.35 16.41
CA LEU A 203 -23.29 12.27 15.64
C LEU A 203 -23.49 11.00 16.49
N ALA A 204 -24.17 10.02 15.91
CA ALA A 204 -24.23 8.68 16.48
C ALA A 204 -22.83 8.03 16.53
N VAL A 205 -22.67 7.06 17.43
CA VAL A 205 -21.41 6.31 17.57
C VAL A 205 -21.07 5.65 16.22
N GLY A 206 -19.81 5.78 15.81
CA GLY A 206 -19.33 5.22 14.56
C GLY A 206 -19.65 6.06 13.32
N MET A 207 -20.14 7.29 13.48
CA MET A 207 -20.48 8.18 12.38
C MET A 207 -19.53 9.37 12.27
N SER A 208 -19.29 9.81 11.05
CA SER A 208 -18.51 11.02 10.73
C SER A 208 -19.19 11.80 9.59
N LYS A 209 -19.00 13.11 9.54
CA LYS A 209 -19.55 13.98 8.50
C LYS A 209 -18.48 14.94 7.97
N LEU A 210 -18.32 14.97 6.66
CA LEU A 210 -17.51 15.97 5.97
C LEU A 210 -18.39 17.13 5.50
N ALA A 211 -17.81 18.31 5.50
CA ALA A 211 -18.48 19.51 4.98
C ALA A 211 -18.95 19.30 3.53
N GLY A 212 -20.20 19.57 3.26
CA GLY A 212 -20.82 19.40 1.95
C GLY A 212 -21.16 17.95 1.57
N HIS A 213 -20.96 16.98 2.46
CA HIS A 213 -21.29 15.57 2.23
C HIS A 213 -22.35 15.04 3.21
N LYS A 214 -22.91 13.88 2.90
CA LYS A 214 -23.74 13.10 3.83
C LYS A 214 -22.91 12.55 4.99
N GLU A 215 -23.55 11.98 5.98
CA GLU A 215 -22.90 11.23 7.03
C GLU A 215 -22.35 9.91 6.50
N PHE A 216 -21.21 9.50 7.05
CA PHE A 216 -20.51 8.25 6.73
C PHE A 216 -20.48 7.35 7.96
N ALA A 217 -20.73 6.06 7.77
CA ALA A 217 -20.64 5.04 8.82
C ALA A 217 -19.17 4.66 9.08
N VAL A 218 -18.40 5.64 9.56
CA VAL A 218 -16.97 5.50 9.89
C VAL A 218 -16.67 6.34 11.13
N SER A 219 -15.96 5.75 12.11
CA SER A 219 -15.48 6.49 13.28
C SER A 219 -14.27 7.34 12.91
N SER A 220 -14.17 8.50 13.52
CA SER A 220 -13.00 9.36 13.38
C SER A 220 -12.55 9.90 14.75
N ASP A 221 -11.24 10.14 14.88
CA ASP A 221 -10.67 10.71 16.09
C ASP A 221 -11.08 12.19 16.27
N LEU A 222 -11.25 12.61 17.52
CA LEU A 222 -11.59 13.98 17.89
C LEU A 222 -10.55 14.99 17.35
N SER A 223 -9.27 14.60 17.30
CA SER A 223 -8.17 15.45 16.82
C SER A 223 -8.26 15.77 15.32
N LEU A 224 -9.09 15.06 14.57
CA LEU A 224 -9.30 15.27 13.14
C LEU A 224 -10.39 16.32 12.86
N LEU A 225 -11.21 16.72 13.85
CA LEU A 225 -12.23 17.75 13.65
C LEU A 225 -11.61 19.07 13.20
N GLY A 226 -12.20 19.67 12.19
CA GLY A 226 -11.72 20.88 11.53
C GLY A 226 -10.56 20.68 10.58
N ARG A 227 -10.07 19.44 10.40
CA ARG A 227 -9.03 19.12 9.42
C ARG A 227 -9.64 18.60 8.13
N THR A 228 -8.97 18.85 7.02
CA THR A 228 -9.27 18.17 5.75
C THR A 228 -8.81 16.73 5.87
N VAL A 229 -9.71 15.79 5.61
CA VAL A 229 -9.46 14.34 5.67
C VAL A 229 -10.06 13.66 4.44
N ASP A 230 -9.58 12.46 4.17
CA ASP A 230 -10.15 11.57 3.17
C ASP A 230 -10.90 10.43 3.84
N ILE A 231 -12.12 10.16 3.38
CA ILE A 231 -12.90 8.98 3.73
C ILE A 231 -13.00 8.09 2.48
N TYR A 232 -12.59 6.85 2.63
CA TYR A 232 -12.68 5.84 1.56
C TYR A 232 -13.82 4.87 1.86
N MET A 233 -14.71 4.72 0.90
CA MET A 233 -15.87 3.82 1.01
C MET A 233 -15.84 2.80 -0.13
N LEU A 234 -16.18 1.56 0.17
CA LEU A 234 -16.48 0.59 -0.88
C LEU A 234 -17.74 1.05 -1.63
N ASN A 235 -17.71 0.95 -2.95
CA ASN A 235 -18.93 1.11 -3.73
C ASN A 235 -19.85 -0.05 -3.36
N GLY A 236 -20.93 0.24 -2.64
CA GLY A 236 -22.00 -0.69 -2.31
C GLY A 236 -22.98 -0.82 -3.46
#